data_2eb69bd2f6e13d54c27177c07871ab08
#
_entry.id   2eb69bd2f6e13d54c27177c07871ab08
#
_cell.length_a   1.000
_cell.length_b   1.000
_cell.length_c   1.000
_cell.angle_alpha   90.00
_cell.angle_beta   90.00
_cell.angle_gamma   90.00
#
_symmetry.space_group_name_H-M   'P 1'
#
loop_
_entity.id
_entity.type
_entity.pdbx_description
1 polymer ?
#
loop_
_entity_poly.entity_id
_entity_poly.type
_entity_poly.pdbx_seq_one_letter_code
_entity_poly.pdbx_strand_id
1 'polypeptide(L)'
;PIKTGETAPVFYGINQQMQPVSLKEFAGKVVVISSFPSIDTPVCSAQMHHFNKMASELSQDVVILAISCDLPFALHRYCAAEGIDRVITLSDYKETDFGKKYGFLIEELRLLTRGVVVIGKDNKVNYVEYVPEVTHEPNYEKALEAIKKALA
;
A
#
# COMPACT_ATOMS: atom_id res chain seq x y z
N PRO A 1 5.12 8.68 -12.68
CA PRO A 1 5.17 7.27 -12.24
C PRO A 1 6.59 6.86 -11.87
N ILE A 2 6.69 5.97 -10.89
CA ILE A 2 7.99 5.44 -10.48
C ILE A 2 8.32 4.19 -11.30
N LYS A 3 9.60 3.83 -11.29
CA LYS A 3 10.10 2.68 -12.06
C LYS A 3 10.93 1.77 -11.18
N THR A 4 10.94 0.49 -11.55
CA THR A 4 11.80 -0.50 -10.92
C THR A 4 13.27 -0.05 -11.00
N GLY A 5 13.99 -0.19 -9.90
CA GLY A 5 15.38 0.20 -9.79
C GLY A 5 15.60 1.58 -9.19
N GLU A 6 14.59 2.43 -9.16
CA GLU A 6 14.70 3.74 -8.52
C GLU A 6 14.75 3.62 -7.00
N THR A 7 15.39 4.58 -6.35
CA THR A 7 15.27 4.71 -4.90
C THR A 7 13.84 5.10 -4.56
N ALA A 8 13.23 4.37 -3.64
CA ALA A 8 11.83 4.63 -3.26
C ALA A 8 11.71 6.02 -2.64
N PRO A 9 10.84 6.90 -3.17
CA PRO A 9 10.65 8.22 -2.57
C PRO A 9 10.12 8.12 -1.15
N VAL A 10 10.67 8.94 -0.26
CA VAL A 10 10.16 9.03 1.11
C VAL A 10 8.83 9.76 1.09
N PHE A 11 7.83 9.17 1.73
CA PHE A 11 6.51 9.76 1.87
C PHE A 11 6.02 9.56 3.29
N TYR A 12 4.93 10.25 3.63
CA TYR A 12 4.24 10.00 4.90
C TYR A 12 2.74 9.86 4.66
N GLY A 13 2.09 9.13 5.55
CA GLY A 13 0.64 9.01 5.60
C GLY A 13 0.18 9.12 7.03
N ILE A 14 -1.13 9.21 7.22
CA ILE A 14 -1.72 9.36 8.56
C ILE A 14 -2.26 8.00 9.01
N ASN A 15 -1.80 7.53 10.16
CA ASN A 15 -2.24 6.23 10.68
C ASN A 15 -3.60 6.31 11.37
N GLN A 16 -4.07 5.17 11.88
CA GLN A 16 -5.40 5.11 12.52
C GLN A 16 -5.46 5.90 13.83
N GLN A 17 -4.32 6.26 14.42
CA GLN A 17 -4.24 7.09 15.61
C GLN A 17 -4.05 8.57 15.28
N MET A 18 -4.27 8.95 14.02
CA MET A 18 -4.17 10.34 13.53
C MET A 18 -2.75 10.90 13.64
N GLN A 19 -1.74 10.05 13.54
CA GLN A 19 -0.34 10.46 13.60
C GLN A 19 0.35 10.23 12.25
N PRO A 20 1.32 11.08 11.87
CA PRO A 20 2.06 10.86 10.65
C PRO A 20 3.04 9.68 10.80
N VAL A 21 3.11 8.86 9.76
CA VAL A 21 4.03 7.73 9.68
C VAL A 21 4.81 7.85 8.38
N SER A 22 6.13 7.87 8.47
CA SER A 22 7.02 7.99 7.33
C SER A 22 7.50 6.62 6.85
N LEU A 23 7.74 6.49 5.56
CA LEU A 23 8.36 5.29 5.00
C LEU A 23 9.68 4.94 5.72
N LYS A 24 10.40 5.94 6.21
CA LYS A 24 11.66 5.73 6.92
C LYS A 24 11.54 4.84 8.15
N GLU A 25 10.36 4.75 8.73
CA GLU A 25 10.14 3.92 9.94
C GLU A 25 10.26 2.43 9.62
N PHE A 26 10.24 2.05 8.36
CA PHE A 26 10.33 0.65 7.94
C PHE A 26 11.65 0.34 7.23
N ALA A 27 12.66 1.15 7.44
CA ALA A 27 13.98 0.96 6.82
C ALA A 27 14.54 -0.43 7.18
N GLY A 28 15.13 -1.10 6.19
CA GLY A 28 15.71 -2.44 6.39
C GLY A 28 14.73 -3.58 6.23
N LYS A 29 13.46 -3.28 6.04
CA LYS A 29 12.42 -4.30 5.78
C LYS A 29 11.99 -4.25 4.32
N VAL A 30 11.40 -5.34 3.85
CA VAL A 30 10.71 -5.35 2.57
C VAL A 30 9.36 -4.68 2.80
N VAL A 31 9.07 -3.62 2.07
CA VAL A 31 7.81 -2.88 2.23
C VAL A 31 6.95 -3.12 1.00
N VAL A 32 5.73 -3.59 1.23
CA VAL A 32 4.73 -3.77 0.18
C VAL A 32 3.68 -2.69 0.36
N ILE A 33 3.40 -1.94 -0.71
CA ILE A 33 2.37 -0.91 -0.68
C ILE A 33 1.21 -1.39 -1.53
N SER A 34 0.03 -1.45 -0.92
CA SER A 34 -1.24 -1.76 -1.58
C SER A 34 -2.02 -0.46 -1.69
N SER A 35 -2.14 0.06 -2.91
CA SER A 35 -2.84 1.32 -3.17
C SER A 35 -4.21 1.03 -3.75
N PHE A 36 -5.24 1.76 -3.31
CA PHE A 36 -6.61 1.55 -3.78
C PHE A 36 -7.44 2.82 -3.65
N PRO A 37 -8.53 2.95 -4.46
CA PRO A 37 -9.35 4.17 -4.43
C PRO A 37 -10.13 4.38 -3.15
N SER A 38 -10.82 3.37 -2.64
CA SER A 38 -11.63 3.49 -1.43
C SER A 38 -11.97 2.13 -0.86
N ILE A 39 -11.89 2.03 0.46
CA ILE A 39 -12.25 0.81 1.18
C ILE A 39 -13.74 0.47 1.05
N ASP A 40 -14.55 1.44 0.65
CA ASP A 40 -16.00 1.25 0.50
C ASP A 40 -16.39 0.61 -0.84
N THR A 41 -15.42 0.14 -1.64
CA THR A 41 -15.72 -0.58 -2.89
C THR A 41 -15.40 -2.06 -2.75
N PRO A 42 -16.15 -2.95 -3.46
CA PRO A 42 -15.94 -4.40 -3.32
C PRO A 42 -14.54 -4.88 -3.71
N VAL A 43 -13.97 -4.35 -4.79
CA VAL A 43 -12.63 -4.77 -5.24
C VAL A 43 -11.56 -4.35 -4.26
N CYS A 44 -11.70 -3.16 -3.66
CA CYS A 44 -10.76 -2.69 -2.64
C CYS A 44 -10.83 -3.55 -1.39
N SER A 45 -12.03 -3.97 -1.00
CA SER A 45 -12.21 -4.87 0.12
C SER A 45 -11.52 -6.22 -0.14
N ALA A 46 -11.69 -6.79 -1.34
CA ALA A 46 -11.03 -8.03 -1.73
C ALA A 46 -9.51 -7.89 -1.68
N GLN A 47 -8.99 -6.78 -2.18
CA GLN A 47 -7.56 -6.49 -2.16
C GLN A 47 -7.03 -6.42 -0.71
N MET A 48 -7.76 -5.76 0.17
CA MET A 48 -7.38 -5.64 1.58
C MET A 48 -7.32 -7.03 2.24
N HIS A 49 -8.34 -7.85 2.06
CA HIS A 49 -8.37 -9.19 2.64
C HIS A 49 -7.25 -10.06 2.09
N HIS A 50 -6.98 -9.96 0.79
CA HIS A 50 -5.92 -10.76 0.18
C HIS A 50 -4.55 -10.42 0.77
N PHE A 51 -4.23 -9.15 0.89
CA PHE A 51 -2.95 -8.73 1.46
C PHE A 51 -2.86 -9.01 2.96
N ASN A 52 -3.97 -8.94 3.69
CA ASN A 52 -3.97 -9.30 5.10
C ASN A 52 -3.64 -10.78 5.29
N LYS A 53 -4.23 -11.64 4.46
CA LYS A 53 -3.92 -13.07 4.49
C LYS A 53 -2.46 -13.33 4.12
N MET A 54 -1.98 -12.67 3.07
CA MET A 54 -0.59 -12.78 2.64
C MET A 54 0.36 -12.37 3.76
N ALA A 55 0.06 -11.28 4.47
CA ALA A 55 0.88 -10.80 5.58
C ALA A 55 0.97 -11.83 6.69
N SER A 56 -0.10 -12.58 6.95
CA SER A 56 -0.10 -13.60 8.00
C SER A 56 0.80 -14.79 7.67
N GLU A 57 1.14 -14.97 6.39
CA GLU A 57 1.93 -16.09 5.90
C GLU A 57 3.38 -15.72 5.59
N LEU A 58 3.72 -14.43 5.60
CA LEU A 58 5.05 -13.95 5.26
C LEU A 58 5.90 -13.71 6.51
N SER A 59 7.20 -13.57 6.27
CA SER A 59 8.19 -13.26 7.31
C SER A 59 7.89 -11.92 7.98
N GLN A 60 8.35 -11.77 9.23
CA GLN A 60 8.29 -10.49 9.96
C GLN A 60 9.16 -9.41 9.33
N ASP A 61 10.03 -9.77 8.39
CA ASP A 61 10.84 -8.81 7.65
C ASP A 61 10.05 -8.13 6.54
N VAL A 62 8.78 -8.48 6.37
CA VAL A 62 7.89 -7.86 5.39
C VAL A 62 6.84 -7.03 6.12
N VAL A 63 6.66 -5.78 5.67
CA VAL A 63 5.62 -4.88 6.16
C VAL A 63 4.70 -4.58 4.98
N ILE A 64 3.38 -4.70 5.19
CA ILE A 64 2.40 -4.34 4.16
C ILE A 64 1.66 -3.08 4.60
N LEU A 65 1.75 -2.06 3.76
CA LEU A 65 1.06 -0.78 3.96
C LEU A 65 -0.09 -0.70 2.98
N ALA A 66 -1.30 -0.53 3.50
CA ALA A 66 -2.50 -0.32 2.67
C ALA A 66 -2.82 1.18 2.69
N ILE A 67 -2.81 1.81 1.51
CA ILE A 67 -2.91 3.26 1.42
C ILE A 67 -4.08 3.67 0.52
N SER A 68 -4.90 4.58 1.01
CA SER A 68 -5.98 5.20 0.26
C SER A 68 -6.19 6.62 0.78
N CYS A 69 -7.12 7.36 0.16
CA CYS A 69 -7.52 8.68 0.66
C CYS A 69 -8.72 8.60 1.59
N ASP A 70 -9.17 7.40 1.97
CA ASP A 70 -10.18 7.26 3.02
C ASP A 70 -9.66 7.89 4.31
N LEU A 71 -10.55 8.47 5.10
CA LEU A 71 -10.14 9.03 6.37
C LEU A 71 -9.63 7.93 7.31
N PRO A 72 -8.68 8.26 8.20
CA PRO A 72 -8.17 7.26 9.15
C PRO A 72 -9.27 6.61 10.00
N PHE A 73 -10.32 7.36 10.31
CA PHE A 73 -11.47 6.85 11.06
C PHE A 73 -12.21 5.75 10.29
N ALA A 74 -12.40 5.94 8.99
CA ALA A 74 -13.06 4.96 8.14
C ALA A 74 -12.22 3.69 8.01
N LEU A 75 -10.91 3.84 7.85
CA LEU A 75 -9.98 2.72 7.78
C LEU A 75 -9.98 1.92 9.09
N HIS A 76 -9.98 2.63 10.22
CA HIS A 76 -10.05 1.99 11.54
C HIS A 76 -11.33 1.16 11.68
N ARG A 77 -12.47 1.77 11.37
CA ARG A 77 -13.77 1.09 11.45
C ARG A 77 -13.82 -0.15 10.57
N TYR A 78 -13.33 -0.04 9.33
CA TYR A 78 -13.32 -1.16 8.40
C TYR A 78 -12.45 -2.31 8.91
N CYS A 79 -11.23 -2.00 9.34
CA CYS A 79 -10.30 -3.02 9.82
C CYS A 79 -10.85 -3.73 11.05
N ALA A 80 -11.46 -2.98 11.97
CA ALA A 80 -12.06 -3.57 13.17
C ALA A 80 -13.22 -4.50 12.81
N ALA A 81 -14.07 -4.08 11.87
CA ALA A 81 -15.26 -4.86 11.46
C ALA A 81 -14.89 -6.11 10.68
N GLU A 82 -13.82 -6.04 9.86
CA GLU A 82 -13.43 -7.13 8.95
C GLU A 82 -12.30 -7.99 9.46
N GLY A 83 -11.79 -7.73 10.66
CA GLY A 83 -10.70 -8.51 11.20
C GLY A 83 -9.37 -8.32 10.49
N ILE A 84 -9.13 -7.15 9.93
CA ILE A 84 -7.88 -6.83 9.25
C ILE A 84 -6.88 -6.33 10.31
N ASP A 85 -5.89 -7.14 10.62
CA ASP A 85 -4.95 -6.85 11.70
C ASP A 85 -3.47 -7.05 11.33
N ARG A 86 -3.19 -7.50 10.11
CA ARG A 86 -1.82 -7.80 9.67
C ARG A 86 -1.24 -6.76 8.72
N VAL A 87 -2.05 -5.83 8.24
CA VAL A 87 -1.59 -4.72 7.41
C VAL A 87 -1.67 -3.43 8.20
N ILE A 88 -0.80 -2.49 7.86
CA ILE A 88 -0.82 -1.16 8.44
C ILE A 88 -1.53 -0.26 7.44
N THR A 89 -2.61 0.39 7.86
CA THR A 89 -3.32 1.34 6.99
C THR A 89 -2.78 2.74 7.19
N LEU A 90 -2.55 3.43 6.07
CA LEU A 90 -2.16 4.83 6.07
C LEU A 90 -3.11 5.60 5.16
N SER A 91 -3.54 6.77 5.61
CA SER A 91 -4.39 7.63 4.81
C SER A 91 -3.57 8.72 4.15
N ASP A 92 -3.80 8.90 2.85
CA ASP A 92 -3.14 9.93 2.04
C ASP A 92 -4.03 11.17 1.89
N TYR A 93 -5.07 11.30 2.73
CA TYR A 93 -6.09 12.34 2.56
C TYR A 93 -5.56 13.75 2.73
N LYS A 94 -4.59 13.92 3.60
CA LYS A 94 -4.20 15.26 4.06
C LYS A 94 -3.45 16.05 3.00
N GLU A 95 -2.40 15.48 2.44
CA GLU A 95 -1.58 16.17 1.45
C GLU A 95 -1.36 15.37 0.17
N THR A 96 -1.89 14.16 0.09
CA THR A 96 -1.70 13.24 -1.04
C THR A 96 -0.21 13.06 -1.38
N ASP A 97 0.61 13.00 -0.35
CA ASP A 97 2.07 12.92 -0.49
C ASP A 97 2.50 11.65 -1.22
N PHE A 98 1.95 10.50 -0.81
CA PHE A 98 2.22 9.24 -1.49
C PHE A 98 1.73 9.26 -2.93
N GLY A 99 0.48 9.66 -3.14
CA GLY A 99 -0.12 9.66 -4.47
C GLY A 99 0.67 10.51 -5.47
N LYS A 100 1.12 11.68 -5.04
CA LYS A 100 1.91 12.58 -5.89
C LYS A 100 3.28 12.01 -6.19
N LYS A 101 3.99 11.54 -5.18
CA LYS A 101 5.37 11.06 -5.32
C LYS A 101 5.47 9.76 -6.09
N TYR A 102 4.49 8.88 -5.94
CA TYR A 102 4.51 7.56 -6.57
C TYR A 102 3.67 7.47 -7.84
N GLY A 103 3.01 8.56 -8.22
CA GLY A 103 2.21 8.59 -9.45
C GLY A 103 0.88 7.87 -9.37
N PHE A 104 0.33 7.71 -8.18
CA PHE A 104 -0.95 7.03 -7.98
C PHE A 104 -2.13 7.99 -7.85
N LEU A 105 -1.90 9.29 -7.74
CA LEU A 105 -2.98 10.25 -7.52
C LEU A 105 -3.80 10.49 -8.80
N ILE A 106 -5.11 10.32 -8.68
CA ILE A 106 -6.07 10.76 -9.71
C ILE A 106 -6.53 12.14 -9.28
N GLU A 107 -5.93 13.17 -9.88
CA GLU A 107 -6.11 14.55 -9.40
C GLU A 107 -7.55 15.03 -9.38
N GLU A 108 -8.31 14.71 -10.44
CA GLU A 108 -9.70 15.16 -10.55
C GLU A 108 -10.58 14.61 -9.43
N LEU A 109 -10.29 13.40 -8.98
CA LEU A 109 -11.09 12.72 -7.97
C LEU A 109 -10.51 12.82 -6.57
N ARG A 110 -9.24 13.20 -6.46
CA ARG A 110 -8.49 13.18 -5.19
C ARG A 110 -8.51 11.80 -4.56
N LEU A 111 -8.38 10.78 -5.40
CA LEU A 111 -8.32 9.37 -5.01
C LEU A 111 -7.06 8.74 -5.57
N LEU A 112 -6.66 7.62 -5.00
CA LEU A 112 -5.52 6.86 -5.52
C LEU A 112 -5.99 5.82 -6.51
N THR A 113 -5.21 5.62 -7.57
CA THR A 113 -5.44 4.49 -8.45
C THR A 113 -5.01 3.20 -7.76
N ARG A 114 -5.55 2.07 -8.22
CA ARG A 114 -5.20 0.77 -7.68
C ARG A 114 -3.81 0.36 -8.16
N GLY A 115 -3.05 -0.26 -7.28
CA GLY A 115 -1.77 -0.82 -7.67
C GLY A 115 -0.99 -1.35 -6.50
N VAL A 116 0.21 -1.82 -6.79
CA VAL A 116 1.10 -2.44 -5.82
C VAL A 116 2.53 -1.96 -6.07
N VAL A 117 3.25 -1.68 -4.99
CA VAL A 117 4.68 -1.37 -5.03
C VAL A 117 5.39 -2.29 -4.04
N VAL A 118 6.51 -2.88 -4.46
CA VAL A 118 7.37 -3.65 -3.56
C VAL A 118 8.71 -2.94 -3.47
N ILE A 119 9.11 -2.61 -2.26
CA ILE A 119 10.37 -1.91 -1.96
C ILE A 119 11.27 -2.90 -1.22
N GLY A 120 12.48 -3.08 -1.72
CA GLY A 120 13.44 -3.99 -1.11
C GLY A 120 14.10 -3.42 0.15
N LYS A 121 14.87 -4.26 0.83
CA LYS A 121 15.62 -3.87 2.03
C LYS A 121 16.64 -2.77 1.76
N ASP A 122 17.08 -2.65 0.50
CA ASP A 122 18.01 -1.61 0.05
C ASP A 122 17.31 -0.30 -0.30
N ASN A 123 16.01 -0.20 -0.02
CA ASN A 123 15.18 0.97 -0.30
C ASN A 123 15.02 1.26 -1.80
N LYS A 124 15.15 0.24 -2.63
CA LYS A 124 14.92 0.34 -4.07
C LYS A 124 13.57 -0.26 -4.44
N VAL A 125 12.93 0.34 -5.45
CA VAL A 125 11.67 -0.19 -5.99
C VAL A 125 11.98 -1.47 -6.76
N ASN A 126 11.47 -2.60 -6.29
CA ASN A 126 11.67 -3.90 -6.92
C ASN A 126 10.53 -4.28 -7.87
N TYR A 127 9.36 -3.71 -7.65
CA TYR A 127 8.18 -4.03 -8.45
C TYR A 127 7.18 -2.90 -8.32
N VAL A 128 6.54 -2.55 -9.43
CA VAL A 128 5.44 -1.58 -9.43
C VAL A 128 4.40 -2.02 -10.44
N GLU A 129 3.14 -1.96 -10.03
CA GLU A 129 2.01 -2.25 -10.91
C GLU A 129 0.97 -1.14 -10.72
N TYR A 130 0.57 -0.53 -11.83
CA TYR A 130 -0.57 0.40 -11.88
C TYR A 130 -1.72 -0.32 -12.55
N VAL A 131 -2.85 -0.45 -11.87
CA VAL A 131 -4.03 -1.12 -12.40
C VAL A 131 -4.98 -0.05 -12.94
N PRO A 132 -5.06 0.12 -14.28
CA PRO A 132 -5.84 1.22 -14.85
C PRO A 132 -7.36 1.07 -14.68
N GLU A 133 -7.84 -0.18 -14.55
CA GLU A 133 -9.26 -0.46 -14.40
C GLU A 133 -9.62 -0.61 -12.94
N VAL A 134 -10.51 0.25 -12.42
CA VAL A 134 -10.89 0.22 -10.99
C VAL A 134 -11.58 -1.08 -10.58
N THR A 135 -12.12 -1.83 -11.54
CA THR A 135 -12.82 -3.09 -11.27
C THR A 135 -11.89 -4.31 -11.28
N HIS A 136 -10.64 -4.14 -11.66
CA HIS A 136 -9.66 -5.23 -11.73
C HIS A 136 -8.80 -5.27 -10.48
N GLU A 137 -8.52 -6.47 -9.99
CA GLU A 137 -7.58 -6.67 -8.88
C GLU A 137 -6.14 -6.63 -9.39
N PRO A 138 -5.16 -6.36 -8.49
CA PRO A 138 -3.74 -6.45 -8.86
C PRO A 138 -3.34 -7.88 -9.18
N ASN A 139 -2.17 -8.04 -9.78
CA ASN A 139 -1.58 -9.36 -10.01
C ASN A 139 -0.85 -9.80 -8.73
N TYR A 140 -1.54 -10.51 -7.87
CA TYR A 140 -1.00 -10.95 -6.57
C TYR A 140 0.19 -11.89 -6.69
N GLU A 141 0.19 -12.75 -7.72
CA GLU A 141 1.28 -13.71 -7.93
C GLU A 141 2.59 -12.99 -8.24
N LYS A 142 2.55 -11.99 -9.11
CA LYS A 142 3.74 -11.21 -9.43
C LYS A 142 4.23 -10.41 -8.23
N ALA A 143 3.30 -9.85 -7.46
CA ALA A 143 3.67 -9.15 -6.24
C ALA A 143 4.35 -10.09 -5.25
N LEU A 144 3.80 -11.29 -5.06
CA LEU A 144 4.39 -12.29 -4.16
C LEU A 144 5.77 -12.72 -4.61
N GLU A 145 5.96 -12.94 -5.93
CA GLU A 145 7.28 -13.25 -6.48
C GLU A 145 8.31 -12.16 -6.16
N ALA A 146 7.91 -10.89 -6.36
CA ALA A 146 8.78 -9.77 -6.08
C ALA A 146 9.15 -9.69 -4.59
N ILE A 147 8.19 -9.97 -3.71
CA ILE A 147 8.43 -10.00 -2.26
C ILE A 147 9.46 -11.08 -1.92
N LYS A 148 9.28 -12.29 -2.46
CA LYS A 148 10.19 -13.40 -2.20
C LYS A 148 11.60 -13.12 -2.70
N LYS A 149 11.72 -12.51 -3.86
CA LYS A 149 13.03 -12.11 -4.39
C LYS A 149 13.69 -11.06 -3.52
N ALA A 150 12.93 -10.12 -2.98
CA ALA A 150 13.45 -9.08 -2.11
C ALA A 150 13.93 -9.64 -0.76
N LEU A 151 13.35 -10.75 -0.31
CA LEU A 151 13.73 -11.41 0.93
C LEU A 151 14.99 -12.28 0.78
N ALA A 152 15.29 -12.71 -0.42
CA ALA A 152 16.40 -13.63 -0.68
C ALA A 152 17.77 -13.00 -0.49
#